data_028b869cb57aecfa6d799757c5cfe2b8
#
_entry.id   028b869cb57aecfa6d799757c5cfe2b8
#
_cell.length_a   1.000
_cell.length_b   1.000
_cell.length_c   1.000
_cell.angle_alpha   90.00
_cell.angle_beta   90.00
_cell.angle_gamma   90.00
#
_symmetry.space_group_name_H-M   'P 1'
#
loop_
_entity.id
_entity.type
_entity.pdbx_description
1 polymer ?
#
loop_
_entity_poly.entity_id
_entity_poly.type
_entity_poly.pdbx_seq_one_letter_code
_entity_poly.pdbx_strand_id
1 'polypeptide(L)'
;VVYVANRDELVDRAWDPPAAWWPDHPGVVAGRDRTAGGTWMGINAHGVTAAVLNRPGSLGPASGKRSRGELPLRALAENTASAAVGAIVSLDAGQWRGFNLVIADRTGATFIRGSGYGKPSARVLPPGVSMITAHDPNDQDSPRVARHLTRFQNAAAPEPDRWEEWRAILSDRSGPAGEQINVEARGGFGTVCSSLLAIPANGDPVWLFSSGPPDEAPFERVRAVSAASRP
;
A
#
# COMPACT_ATOMS: atom_id res chain seq x y z
N VAL A 1 0.70 -12.46 -6.52
CA VAL A 1 1.16 -11.08 -6.36
C VAL A 1 1.80 -10.93 -4.99
N VAL A 2 2.87 -10.12 -4.90
CA VAL A 2 3.58 -9.83 -3.66
C VAL A 2 3.73 -8.33 -3.50
N TYR A 3 3.52 -7.85 -2.29
CA TYR A 3 3.77 -6.45 -1.89
C TYR A 3 4.82 -6.40 -0.78
N VAL A 4 5.71 -5.43 -0.85
CA VAL A 4 6.46 -4.93 0.30
C VAL A 4 6.29 -3.42 0.36
N ALA A 5 6.01 -2.87 1.51
CA ALA A 5 5.71 -1.46 1.65
C ALA A 5 6.13 -0.91 3.02
N ASN A 6 6.80 0.23 3.00
CA ASN A 6 6.94 1.09 4.15
C ASN A 6 5.87 2.18 4.12
N ARG A 7 5.32 2.53 5.26
CA ARG A 7 4.48 3.69 5.43
C ARG A 7 5.29 4.80 6.06
N ASP A 8 5.49 5.88 5.29
CA ASP A 8 6.14 7.09 5.78
C ASP A 8 5.05 8.09 6.18
N GLU A 9 5.08 8.57 7.41
CA GLU A 9 4.06 9.46 7.97
C GLU A 9 4.64 10.27 9.15
N LEU A 10 3.89 11.23 9.65
CA LEU A 10 4.19 11.88 10.91
C LEU A 10 4.20 10.83 12.03
N VAL A 11 5.26 10.82 12.84
CA VAL A 11 5.48 9.79 13.88
C VAL A 11 4.44 9.85 15.02
N ASP A 12 3.84 11.02 15.22
CA ASP A 12 2.79 11.26 16.20
C ASP A 12 1.36 11.05 15.65
N ARG A 13 1.22 10.77 14.33
CA ARG A 13 -0.08 10.49 13.74
C ARG A 13 -0.65 9.18 14.26
N ALA A 14 -1.79 9.27 14.95
CA ALA A 14 -2.43 8.11 15.55
C ALA A 14 -2.96 7.12 14.51
N TRP A 15 -2.58 5.85 14.65
CA TRP A 15 -3.02 4.74 13.78
C TRP A 15 -3.12 3.43 14.57
N ASP A 16 -3.78 2.43 13.99
CA ASP A 16 -3.86 1.07 14.52
C ASP A 16 -3.35 0.06 13.49
N PRO A 17 -2.75 -1.07 13.93
CA PRO A 17 -2.28 -2.15 13.07
C PRO A 17 -3.42 -2.81 12.29
N PRO A 18 -3.12 -3.60 11.24
CA PRO A 18 -4.14 -4.28 10.45
C PRO A 18 -5.05 -5.18 11.28
N ALA A 19 -6.36 -4.89 11.23
CA ALA A 19 -7.43 -5.68 11.82
C ALA A 19 -8.78 -5.36 11.16
N ALA A 20 -9.86 -6.01 11.58
CA ALA A 20 -11.23 -5.76 11.10
C ALA A 20 -11.84 -4.57 11.86
N TRP A 21 -11.50 -3.36 11.44
CA TRP A 21 -11.87 -2.12 12.14
C TRP A 21 -13.23 -1.55 11.76
N TRP A 22 -13.76 -1.90 10.59
CA TRP A 22 -14.97 -1.28 10.02
C TRP A 22 -16.14 -2.28 10.01
N PRO A 23 -17.14 -2.12 10.89
CA PRO A 23 -18.34 -2.98 10.85
C PRO A 23 -19.09 -2.92 9.53
N ASP A 24 -19.07 -1.76 8.86
CA ASP A 24 -19.73 -1.53 7.57
C ASP A 24 -18.96 -2.13 6.37
N HIS A 25 -17.75 -2.66 6.61
CA HIS A 25 -16.93 -3.35 5.62
C HIS A 25 -16.55 -4.75 6.14
N PRO A 26 -17.52 -5.67 6.29
CA PRO A 26 -17.24 -7.01 6.80
C PRO A 26 -16.25 -7.74 5.90
N GLY A 27 -15.26 -8.40 6.52
CA GLY A 27 -14.21 -9.11 5.81
C GLY A 27 -13.04 -8.26 5.32
N VAL A 28 -13.01 -6.94 5.60
CA VAL A 28 -11.86 -6.09 5.36
C VAL A 28 -10.93 -6.11 6.57
N VAL A 29 -9.66 -6.47 6.32
CA VAL A 29 -8.55 -6.34 7.27
C VAL A 29 -7.60 -5.28 6.72
N ALA A 30 -7.38 -4.21 7.50
CA ALA A 30 -6.58 -3.07 7.07
C ALA A 30 -6.03 -2.29 8.26
N GLY A 31 -4.92 -1.57 8.08
CA GLY A 31 -4.44 -0.61 9.06
C GLY A 31 -5.38 0.59 9.14
N ARG A 32 -5.68 1.10 10.35
CA ARG A 32 -6.60 2.22 10.53
C ARG A 32 -5.86 3.52 10.82
N ASP A 33 -6.08 4.52 10.01
CA ASP A 33 -5.73 5.91 10.32
C ASP A 33 -6.78 6.48 11.28
N ARG A 34 -6.44 6.62 12.56
CA ARG A 34 -7.37 7.12 13.58
C ARG A 34 -7.72 8.59 13.40
N THR A 35 -6.86 9.35 12.76
CA THR A 35 -7.07 10.79 12.53
C THR A 35 -8.09 11.04 11.41
N ALA A 36 -8.01 10.28 10.31
CA ALA A 36 -8.88 10.49 9.14
C ALA A 36 -9.94 9.38 8.95
N GLY A 37 -9.93 8.32 9.76
CA GLY A 37 -10.91 7.24 9.74
C GLY A 37 -10.76 6.23 8.60
N GLY A 38 -9.82 6.45 7.66
CA GLY A 38 -9.57 5.58 6.52
C GLY A 38 -8.38 4.63 6.71
N THR A 39 -7.89 4.07 5.61
CA THR A 39 -6.72 3.18 5.59
C THR A 39 -5.71 3.57 4.53
N TRP A 40 -4.45 3.13 4.70
CA TRP A 40 -3.41 3.23 3.67
C TRP A 40 -3.24 1.93 2.88
N MET A 41 -3.57 0.78 3.48
CA MET A 41 -3.43 -0.55 2.85
C MET A 41 -4.32 -1.56 3.56
N GLY A 42 -4.93 -2.45 2.79
CA GLY A 42 -5.75 -3.53 3.30
C GLY A 42 -6.00 -4.65 2.30
N ILE A 43 -6.66 -5.69 2.78
CA ILE A 43 -7.13 -6.85 2.04
C ILE A 43 -8.55 -7.19 2.46
N ASN A 44 -9.39 -7.71 1.55
CA ASN A 44 -10.70 -8.23 1.89
C ASN A 44 -10.77 -9.76 1.84
N ALA A 45 -11.89 -10.32 2.26
CA ALA A 45 -12.13 -11.76 2.29
C ALA A 45 -12.08 -12.45 0.90
N HIS A 46 -12.17 -11.68 -0.20
CA HIS A 46 -12.06 -12.18 -1.57
C HIS A 46 -10.62 -12.14 -2.10
N GLY A 47 -9.65 -11.68 -1.30
CA GLY A 47 -8.25 -11.55 -1.69
C GLY A 47 -7.96 -10.30 -2.53
N VAL A 48 -8.89 -9.35 -2.64
CA VAL A 48 -8.63 -8.04 -3.23
C VAL A 48 -7.83 -7.21 -2.24
N THR A 49 -6.74 -6.61 -2.71
CA THR A 49 -5.91 -5.68 -1.93
C THR A 49 -5.97 -4.29 -2.52
N ALA A 50 -5.83 -3.28 -1.66
CA ALA A 50 -5.73 -1.89 -2.07
C ALA A 50 -4.73 -1.13 -1.19
N ALA A 51 -3.85 -0.34 -1.83
CA ALA A 51 -2.88 0.50 -1.14
C ALA A 51 -2.81 1.88 -1.79
N VAL A 52 -2.87 2.94 -0.97
CA VAL A 52 -2.88 4.33 -1.44
C VAL A 52 -1.60 5.05 -1.03
N LEU A 53 -1.07 5.87 -1.95
CA LEU A 53 0.10 6.71 -1.73
C LEU A 53 -0.21 8.16 -2.12
N ASN A 54 0.53 9.08 -1.57
CA ASN A 54 0.51 10.49 -1.96
C ASN A 54 1.16 10.70 -3.33
N ARG A 55 0.78 11.76 -4.03
CA ARG A 55 1.52 12.27 -5.19
C ARG A 55 2.35 13.50 -4.83
N PRO A 56 3.34 13.90 -5.65
CA PRO A 56 4.12 15.11 -5.39
C PRO A 56 3.19 16.31 -5.17
N GLY A 57 3.51 17.14 -4.16
CA GLY A 57 2.72 18.31 -3.82
C GLY A 57 1.34 18.03 -3.19
N SER A 58 0.99 16.76 -2.92
CA SER A 58 -0.32 16.40 -2.37
C SER A 58 -0.29 15.93 -0.90
N LEU A 59 0.82 16.08 -0.20
CA LEU A 59 0.93 15.66 1.20
C LEU A 59 -0.01 16.47 2.11
N GLY A 60 -0.55 15.80 3.12
CA GLY A 60 -1.46 16.39 4.12
C GLY A 60 -2.90 16.60 3.63
N PRO A 61 -3.79 17.12 4.51
CA PRO A 61 -5.16 17.48 4.18
C PRO A 61 -5.24 18.74 3.34
N ALA A 62 -6.41 18.99 2.72
CA ALA A 62 -6.73 20.27 2.08
C ALA A 62 -8.21 20.59 2.27
N SER A 63 -8.54 21.86 2.38
CA SER A 63 -9.93 22.33 2.53
C SER A 63 -10.79 21.86 1.36
N GLY A 64 -11.99 21.36 1.64
CA GLY A 64 -12.93 20.84 0.65
C GLY A 64 -12.52 19.52 -0.02
N LYS A 65 -11.43 18.87 0.42
CA LYS A 65 -11.00 17.56 -0.10
C LYS A 65 -11.24 16.45 0.92
N ARG A 66 -11.65 15.30 0.41
CA ARG A 66 -11.84 14.08 1.19
C ARG A 66 -10.49 13.42 1.53
N SER A 67 -10.48 12.56 2.54
CA SER A 67 -9.31 11.74 2.86
C SER A 67 -9.08 10.68 1.79
N ARG A 68 -7.83 10.57 1.29
CA ARG A 68 -7.44 9.49 0.37
C ARG A 68 -7.57 8.09 0.99
N GLY A 69 -7.53 8.00 2.32
CA GLY A 69 -7.74 6.74 3.04
C GLY A 69 -9.12 6.09 2.84
N GLU A 70 -10.09 6.83 2.28
CA GLU A 70 -11.38 6.27 1.86
C GLU A 70 -11.27 5.43 0.57
N LEU A 71 -10.31 5.73 -0.29
CA LEU A 71 -10.18 5.08 -1.60
C LEU A 71 -9.88 3.58 -1.48
N PRO A 72 -8.93 3.12 -0.62
CA PRO A 72 -8.77 1.69 -0.40
C PRO A 72 -10.02 1.02 0.16
N LEU A 73 -10.74 1.65 1.10
CA LEU A 73 -11.98 1.07 1.64
C LEU A 73 -13.06 0.89 0.56
N ARG A 74 -13.19 1.85 -0.36
CA ARG A 74 -14.09 1.72 -1.51
C ARG A 74 -13.69 0.57 -2.44
N ALA A 75 -12.40 0.43 -2.71
CA ALA A 75 -11.87 -0.68 -3.52
C ALA A 75 -12.08 -2.03 -2.84
N LEU A 76 -11.87 -2.10 -1.52
CA LEU A 76 -12.01 -3.32 -0.71
C LEU A 76 -13.47 -3.73 -0.46
N ALA A 77 -14.45 -2.88 -0.79
CA ALA A 77 -15.86 -3.25 -0.79
C ALA A 77 -16.26 -4.17 -1.98
N GLU A 78 -15.38 -4.28 -2.98
CA GLU A 78 -15.64 -5.06 -4.19
C GLU A 78 -15.08 -6.49 -4.08
N ASN A 79 -15.73 -7.43 -4.78
CA ASN A 79 -15.37 -8.86 -4.70
C ASN A 79 -14.23 -9.26 -5.64
N THR A 80 -13.85 -8.40 -6.60
CA THR A 80 -12.77 -8.65 -7.56
C THR A 80 -11.94 -7.39 -7.78
N ALA A 81 -10.66 -7.54 -8.12
CA ALA A 81 -9.81 -6.40 -8.45
C ALA A 81 -10.35 -5.61 -9.66
N SER A 82 -10.95 -6.27 -10.64
CA SER A 82 -11.56 -5.61 -11.81
C SER A 82 -12.74 -4.71 -11.41
N ALA A 83 -13.64 -5.19 -10.55
CA ALA A 83 -14.76 -4.39 -10.04
C ALA A 83 -14.25 -3.22 -9.20
N ALA A 84 -13.25 -3.45 -8.35
CA ALA A 84 -12.60 -2.42 -7.54
C ALA A 84 -11.98 -1.31 -8.40
N VAL A 85 -11.27 -1.67 -9.47
CA VAL A 85 -10.74 -0.71 -10.44
C VAL A 85 -11.87 0.08 -11.09
N GLY A 86 -12.94 -0.57 -11.55
CA GLY A 86 -14.14 0.07 -12.13
C GLY A 86 -14.78 1.08 -11.17
N ALA A 87 -14.94 0.71 -9.90
CA ALA A 87 -15.49 1.58 -8.86
C ALA A 87 -14.65 2.85 -8.66
N ILE A 88 -13.31 2.72 -8.66
CA ILE A 88 -12.41 3.87 -8.46
C ILE A 88 -12.31 4.77 -9.70
N VAL A 89 -12.21 4.22 -10.92
CA VAL A 89 -12.06 5.04 -12.13
C VAL A 89 -13.35 5.77 -12.51
N SER A 90 -14.50 5.37 -11.96
CA SER A 90 -15.77 6.07 -12.14
C SER A 90 -15.87 7.36 -11.30
N LEU A 91 -15.01 7.53 -10.30
CA LEU A 91 -15.07 8.69 -9.38
C LEU A 91 -14.61 9.98 -10.08
N ASP A 92 -14.99 11.11 -9.48
CA ASP A 92 -14.38 12.41 -9.79
C ASP A 92 -13.14 12.59 -8.87
N ALA A 93 -11.93 12.49 -9.45
CA ALA A 93 -10.68 12.67 -8.70
C ALA A 93 -10.57 14.08 -8.08
N GLY A 94 -11.35 15.05 -8.53
CA GLY A 94 -11.44 16.39 -7.95
C GLY A 94 -11.88 16.40 -6.49
N GLN A 95 -12.53 15.34 -5.99
CA GLN A 95 -12.90 15.23 -4.57
C GLN A 95 -11.71 14.97 -3.64
N TRP A 96 -10.58 14.52 -4.14
CA TRP A 96 -9.35 14.24 -3.38
C TRP A 96 -8.19 15.07 -3.88
N ARG A 97 -7.14 15.19 -3.06
CA ARG A 97 -5.82 15.58 -3.54
C ARG A 97 -5.25 14.46 -4.41
N GLY A 98 -4.21 14.76 -5.20
CA GLY A 98 -3.54 13.77 -6.03
C GLY A 98 -3.17 12.49 -5.26
N PHE A 99 -3.38 11.32 -5.88
CA PHE A 99 -3.11 10.02 -5.28
C PHE A 99 -2.60 9.01 -6.29
N ASN A 100 -1.84 8.06 -5.81
CA ASN A 100 -1.59 6.78 -6.43
C ASN A 100 -2.36 5.72 -5.65
N LEU A 101 -3.01 4.78 -6.35
CA LEU A 101 -3.67 3.63 -5.73
C LEU A 101 -3.26 2.37 -6.48
N VAL A 102 -2.90 1.34 -5.75
CA VAL A 102 -2.62 0.01 -6.30
C VAL A 102 -3.72 -0.93 -5.85
N ILE A 103 -4.39 -1.56 -6.80
CA ILE A 103 -5.39 -2.60 -6.55
C ILE A 103 -4.87 -3.89 -7.16
N ALA A 104 -4.92 -4.98 -6.40
CA ALA A 104 -4.53 -6.29 -6.92
C ALA A 104 -5.31 -7.42 -6.28
N ASP A 105 -5.24 -8.56 -6.94
CA ASP A 105 -5.64 -9.86 -6.44
C ASP A 105 -4.62 -10.93 -6.94
N ARG A 106 -4.96 -12.20 -6.85
CA ARG A 106 -4.08 -13.28 -7.32
C ARG A 106 -3.78 -13.27 -8.81
N THR A 107 -4.57 -12.57 -9.62
CA THR A 107 -4.45 -12.55 -11.09
C THR A 107 -3.52 -11.45 -11.60
N GLY A 108 -3.29 -10.39 -10.81
CA GLY A 108 -2.43 -9.29 -11.20
C GLY A 108 -2.65 -8.03 -10.38
N ALA A 109 -2.03 -6.94 -10.82
CA ALA A 109 -2.10 -5.64 -10.15
C ALA A 109 -2.38 -4.52 -11.16
N THR A 110 -3.14 -3.52 -10.73
CA THR A 110 -3.47 -2.32 -11.48
C THR A 110 -3.07 -1.09 -10.69
N PHE A 111 -2.35 -0.21 -11.33
CA PHE A 111 -2.02 1.12 -10.83
C PHE A 111 -3.07 2.12 -11.29
N ILE A 112 -3.55 2.96 -10.36
CA ILE A 112 -4.51 4.03 -10.62
C ILE A 112 -3.91 5.36 -10.19
N ARG A 113 -3.98 6.35 -11.07
CA ARG A 113 -3.55 7.72 -10.84
C ARG A 113 -4.75 8.66 -10.77
N GLY A 114 -4.92 9.34 -9.64
CA GLY A 114 -5.82 10.47 -9.49
C GLY A 114 -5.03 11.78 -9.46
N SER A 115 -5.27 12.66 -10.41
CA SER A 115 -4.54 13.93 -10.53
C SER A 115 -5.13 15.07 -9.67
N GLY A 116 -6.21 14.81 -8.92
CA GLY A 116 -6.91 15.85 -8.13
C GLY A 116 -7.94 16.63 -8.94
N TYR A 117 -8.20 16.18 -10.18
CA TYR A 117 -9.25 16.66 -11.10
C TYR A 117 -9.61 15.59 -12.12
N GLY A 118 -10.78 15.69 -12.72
CA GLY A 118 -11.27 14.75 -13.73
C GLY A 118 -11.44 13.32 -13.21
N LYS A 119 -11.37 12.35 -14.11
CA LYS A 119 -11.44 10.93 -13.74
C LYS A 119 -10.05 10.35 -13.47
N PRO A 120 -9.92 9.43 -12.50
CA PRO A 120 -8.69 8.66 -12.34
C PRO A 120 -8.39 7.82 -13.60
N SER A 121 -7.11 7.65 -13.92
CA SER A 121 -6.65 6.76 -14.99
C SER A 121 -6.09 5.47 -14.40
N ALA A 122 -6.35 4.34 -15.05
CA ALA A 122 -5.87 3.01 -14.63
C ALA A 122 -4.92 2.41 -15.66
N ARG A 123 -3.91 1.68 -15.19
CA ARG A 123 -2.95 0.94 -15.99
C ARG A 123 -2.61 -0.39 -15.31
N VAL A 124 -2.78 -1.49 -16.03
CA VAL A 124 -2.32 -2.81 -15.56
C VAL A 124 -0.79 -2.78 -15.41
N LEU A 125 -0.29 -3.26 -14.31
CA LEU A 125 1.14 -3.40 -14.08
C LEU A 125 1.66 -4.65 -14.82
N PRO A 126 2.81 -4.56 -15.50
CA PRO A 126 3.40 -5.72 -16.15
C PRO A 126 3.88 -6.74 -15.11
N PRO A 127 4.04 -8.03 -15.50
CA PRO A 127 4.77 -8.98 -14.70
C PRO A 127 6.18 -8.50 -14.33
N GLY A 128 6.68 -8.93 -13.17
CA GLY A 128 7.96 -8.51 -12.63
C GLY A 128 7.82 -7.48 -11.52
N VAL A 129 8.87 -6.69 -11.29
CA VAL A 129 8.93 -5.71 -10.21
C VAL A 129 8.42 -4.34 -10.68
N SER A 130 7.43 -3.82 -9.97
CA SER A 130 6.97 -2.45 -10.11
C SER A 130 7.17 -1.70 -8.79
N MET A 131 8.03 -0.69 -8.79
CA MET A 131 8.24 0.16 -7.63
C MET A 131 7.41 1.44 -7.77
N ILE A 132 6.58 1.69 -6.77
CA ILE A 132 5.64 2.81 -6.76
C ILE A 132 5.92 3.67 -5.53
N THR A 133 6.11 4.95 -5.78
CA THR A 133 6.32 5.99 -4.77
C THR A 133 5.26 7.08 -4.94
N ALA A 134 5.60 8.32 -4.66
CA ALA A 134 4.75 9.46 -5.00
C ALA A 134 4.63 9.70 -6.52
N HIS A 135 5.51 9.12 -7.32
CA HIS A 135 5.56 9.18 -8.78
C HIS A 135 4.80 8.02 -9.44
N ASP A 136 4.79 7.97 -10.76
CA ASP A 136 4.26 6.83 -11.52
C ASP A 136 5.15 5.58 -11.32
N PRO A 137 4.66 4.36 -11.60
CA PRO A 137 5.44 3.14 -11.43
C PRO A 137 6.76 3.17 -12.21
N ASN A 138 7.85 2.85 -11.53
CA ASN A 138 9.22 2.77 -12.05
C ASN A 138 9.77 4.10 -12.62
N ASP A 139 9.20 5.23 -12.20
CA ASP A 139 9.62 6.56 -12.61
C ASP A 139 10.99 6.91 -12.03
N GLN A 140 12.00 7.06 -12.92
CA GLN A 140 13.38 7.34 -12.53
C GLN A 140 13.60 8.77 -12.02
N ASP A 141 12.64 9.68 -12.21
CA ASP A 141 12.67 11.01 -11.58
C ASP A 141 12.45 10.94 -10.06
N SER A 142 11.99 9.80 -9.56
CA SER A 142 12.00 9.49 -8.13
C SER A 142 13.38 9.00 -7.69
N PRO A 143 14.13 9.76 -6.86
CA PRO A 143 15.45 9.32 -6.40
C PRO A 143 15.41 7.96 -5.69
N ARG A 144 14.30 7.66 -4.99
CA ARG A 144 14.07 6.38 -4.32
C ARG A 144 13.93 5.24 -5.34
N VAL A 145 13.19 5.44 -6.43
CA VAL A 145 13.07 4.45 -7.51
C VAL A 145 14.40 4.25 -8.21
N ALA A 146 15.09 5.33 -8.58
CA ALA A 146 16.39 5.28 -9.24
C ALA A 146 17.42 4.47 -8.42
N ARG A 147 17.38 4.60 -7.09
CA ARG A 147 18.31 3.88 -6.20
C ARG A 147 17.93 2.42 -5.98
N HIS A 148 16.66 2.09 -5.81
CA HIS A 148 16.25 0.80 -5.25
C HIS A 148 15.61 -0.16 -6.24
N LEU A 149 15.05 0.30 -7.38
CA LEU A 149 14.33 -0.56 -8.32
C LEU A 149 15.19 -1.74 -8.81
N THR A 150 16.41 -1.47 -9.27
CA THR A 150 17.31 -2.53 -9.76
C THR A 150 17.71 -3.51 -8.65
N ARG A 151 17.79 -3.07 -7.40
CA ARG A 151 18.07 -3.95 -6.26
C ARG A 151 16.94 -4.97 -6.06
N PHE A 152 15.68 -4.52 -6.10
CA PHE A 152 14.53 -5.43 -6.03
C PHE A 152 14.41 -6.35 -7.24
N GLN A 153 14.76 -5.86 -8.45
CA GLN A 153 14.76 -6.68 -9.67
C GLN A 153 15.80 -7.79 -9.66
N ASN A 154 16.95 -7.55 -9.01
CA ASN A 154 18.05 -8.52 -8.91
C ASN A 154 17.91 -9.46 -7.70
N ALA A 155 17.11 -9.10 -6.72
CA ALA A 155 16.86 -9.92 -5.54
C ALA A 155 15.94 -11.10 -5.87
N ALA A 156 16.12 -12.21 -5.17
CA ALA A 156 15.23 -13.37 -5.29
C ALA A 156 13.78 -12.96 -5.00
N ALA A 157 12.85 -13.35 -5.87
CA ALA A 157 11.44 -13.08 -5.66
C ALA A 157 10.97 -13.70 -4.32
N PRO A 158 10.26 -12.95 -3.47
CA PRO A 158 9.80 -13.49 -2.19
C PRO A 158 8.81 -14.63 -2.38
N GLU A 159 8.90 -15.61 -1.50
CA GLU A 159 7.87 -16.62 -1.27
C GLU A 159 7.18 -16.34 0.08
N PRO A 160 5.99 -16.91 0.34
CA PRO A 160 5.24 -16.61 1.56
C PRO A 160 6.02 -16.75 2.86
N ASP A 161 7.06 -17.59 2.90
CA ASP A 161 7.88 -17.85 4.07
C ASP A 161 9.34 -17.37 3.92
N ARG A 162 9.69 -16.73 2.80
CA ARG A 162 11.05 -16.25 2.49
C ARG A 162 11.02 -14.82 1.98
N TRP A 163 11.44 -13.89 2.86
CA TRP A 163 11.38 -12.44 2.61
C TRP A 163 12.72 -11.75 2.77
N GLU A 164 13.79 -12.49 3.06
CA GLU A 164 15.04 -11.97 3.59
C GLU A 164 15.65 -10.87 2.73
N GLU A 165 15.79 -11.11 1.41
CA GLU A 165 16.43 -10.14 0.52
C GLU A 165 15.58 -8.87 0.36
N TRP A 166 14.27 -9.01 0.14
CA TRP A 166 13.40 -7.86 -0.01
C TRP A 166 13.21 -7.10 1.29
N ARG A 167 13.19 -7.82 2.42
CA ARG A 167 13.16 -7.20 3.74
C ARG A 167 14.45 -6.42 4.01
N ALA A 168 15.62 -6.97 3.65
CA ALA A 168 16.89 -6.28 3.80
C ALA A 168 16.93 -4.97 2.99
N ILE A 169 16.41 -4.99 1.74
CA ILE A 169 16.30 -3.77 0.94
C ILE A 169 15.33 -2.79 1.60
N LEU A 170 14.15 -3.27 2.05
CA LEU A 170 13.12 -2.44 2.68
C LEU A 170 13.61 -1.76 3.97
N SER A 171 14.58 -2.37 4.65
CA SER A 171 15.19 -1.88 5.90
C SER A 171 16.33 -0.87 5.68
N ASP A 172 16.72 -0.60 4.43
CA ASP A 172 17.88 0.22 4.12
C ASP A 172 17.63 1.71 4.36
N ARG A 173 18.37 2.29 5.31
CA ARG A 173 18.38 3.74 5.62
C ARG A 173 19.52 4.49 4.94
N SER A 174 20.34 3.81 4.13
CA SER A 174 21.51 4.43 3.52
C SER A 174 21.13 5.47 2.47
N GLY A 175 22.03 6.44 2.27
CA GLY A 175 21.87 7.50 1.28
C GLY A 175 21.17 8.77 1.79
N PRO A 176 21.04 9.76 0.89
CA PRO A 176 20.32 11.01 1.18
C PRO A 176 18.85 10.75 1.55
N ALA A 177 18.25 11.62 2.36
CA ALA A 177 16.89 11.47 2.86
C ALA A 177 15.83 11.20 1.76
N GLY A 178 15.96 11.81 0.58
CA GLY A 178 15.05 11.59 -0.55
C GLY A 178 15.18 10.24 -1.24
N GLU A 179 16.30 9.52 -1.00
CA GLU A 179 16.60 8.21 -1.57
C GLU A 179 16.29 7.06 -0.60
N GLN A 180 16.19 7.32 0.71
CA GLN A 180 15.97 6.29 1.72
C GLN A 180 14.65 5.57 1.47
N ILE A 181 14.68 4.23 1.51
CA ILE A 181 13.46 3.43 1.46
C ILE A 181 12.88 3.21 2.87
N ASN A 182 13.73 3.09 3.88
CA ASN A 182 13.39 3.20 5.28
C ASN A 182 13.78 4.61 5.74
N VAL A 183 12.80 5.49 5.80
CA VAL A 183 13.02 6.92 6.06
C VAL A 183 13.33 7.12 7.54
N GLU A 184 14.54 7.58 7.83
CA GLU A 184 14.90 7.98 9.18
C GLU A 184 14.02 9.14 9.68
N ALA A 185 13.50 9.02 10.89
CA ALA A 185 12.63 10.05 11.46
C ALA A 185 13.38 11.38 11.63
N ARG A 186 12.95 12.40 10.90
CA ARG A 186 13.49 13.77 10.96
C ARG A 186 12.36 14.76 10.92
N GLY A 187 12.38 15.76 11.81
CA GLY A 187 11.30 16.76 11.89
C GLY A 187 9.92 16.15 12.17
N GLY A 188 9.87 15.00 12.84
CA GLY A 188 8.64 14.30 13.16
C GLY A 188 8.04 13.47 12.01
N PHE A 189 8.74 13.27 10.88
CA PHE A 189 8.31 12.46 9.74
C PHE A 189 9.31 11.35 9.45
N GLY A 190 8.84 10.13 9.22
CA GLY A 190 9.68 8.97 8.89
C GLY A 190 8.85 7.72 8.65
N THR A 191 9.52 6.57 8.47
CA THR A 191 8.85 5.28 8.37
C THR A 191 8.28 4.87 9.72
N VAL A 192 6.97 4.62 9.77
CA VAL A 192 6.22 4.32 11.02
C VAL A 192 5.72 2.88 11.11
N CYS A 193 5.61 2.18 10.00
CA CYS A 193 5.27 0.77 9.97
C CYS A 193 5.59 0.16 8.60
N SER A 194 5.59 -1.18 8.52
CA SER A 194 5.94 -1.90 7.29
C SER A 194 5.05 -3.12 7.07
N SER A 195 4.88 -3.50 5.81
CA SER A 195 4.05 -4.64 5.40
C SER A 195 4.78 -5.52 4.39
N LEU A 196 4.63 -6.84 4.54
CA LEU A 196 5.01 -7.86 3.58
C LEU A 196 3.76 -8.70 3.34
N LEU A 197 3.18 -8.63 2.13
CA LEU A 197 1.93 -9.31 1.81
C LEU A 197 2.10 -10.16 0.55
N ALA A 198 1.87 -11.46 0.65
CA ALA A 198 1.79 -12.37 -0.47
C ALA A 198 0.35 -12.80 -0.71
N ILE A 199 -0.06 -12.80 -1.97
CA ILE A 199 -1.33 -13.33 -2.47
C ILE A 199 -0.95 -14.45 -3.45
N PRO A 200 -0.81 -15.69 -2.98
CA PRO A 200 -0.42 -16.80 -3.82
C PRO A 200 -1.50 -17.15 -4.85
N ALA A 201 -1.12 -17.81 -5.93
CA ALA A 201 -2.08 -18.32 -6.93
C ALA A 201 -3.08 -19.29 -6.30
N ASN A 202 -2.60 -20.11 -5.35
CA ASN A 202 -3.39 -21.05 -4.57
C ASN A 202 -3.11 -20.85 -3.07
N GLY A 203 -4.13 -21.05 -2.24
CA GLY A 203 -4.04 -20.90 -0.79
C GLY A 203 -4.40 -19.50 -0.30
N ASP A 204 -4.22 -19.31 1.00
CA ASP A 204 -4.57 -18.08 1.71
C ASP A 204 -3.47 -17.02 1.59
N PRO A 205 -3.84 -15.74 1.59
CA PRO A 205 -2.87 -14.66 1.69
C PRO A 205 -2.05 -14.74 2.99
N VAL A 206 -0.79 -14.36 2.89
CA VAL A 206 0.12 -14.22 4.04
C VAL A 206 0.49 -12.75 4.17
N TRP A 207 0.12 -12.14 5.29
CA TRP A 207 0.46 -10.76 5.61
C TRP A 207 1.30 -10.71 6.89
N LEU A 208 2.53 -10.22 6.78
CA LEU A 208 3.41 -9.92 7.90
C LEU A 208 3.46 -8.40 8.05
N PHE A 209 3.28 -7.92 9.27
CA PHE A 209 3.23 -6.50 9.58
C PHE A 209 4.20 -6.17 10.71
N SER A 210 4.96 -5.08 10.53
CA SER A 210 5.82 -4.49 11.55
C SER A 210 5.20 -3.20 12.06
N SER A 211 4.98 -3.09 13.36
CA SER A 211 4.42 -1.89 14.02
C SER A 211 5.45 -0.78 14.23
N GLY A 212 6.56 -0.84 13.50
CA GLY A 212 7.63 0.15 13.49
C GLY A 212 8.45 0.06 12.19
N PRO A 213 9.55 0.79 12.10
CA PRO A 213 10.50 0.65 11.00
C PRO A 213 10.98 -0.80 10.87
N PRO A 214 11.21 -1.31 9.64
CA PRO A 214 11.44 -2.74 9.39
C PRO A 214 12.76 -3.28 9.92
N ASP A 215 13.69 -2.41 10.30
CA ASP A 215 14.96 -2.73 10.97
C ASP A 215 14.88 -2.67 12.50
N GLU A 216 13.84 -2.03 13.07
CA GLU A 216 13.70 -1.83 14.51
C GLU A 216 12.63 -2.73 15.14
N ALA A 217 11.56 -3.05 14.40
CA ALA A 217 10.44 -3.80 14.94
C ALA A 217 10.26 -5.16 14.23
N PRO A 218 9.82 -6.20 14.95
CA PRO A 218 9.56 -7.50 14.36
C PRO A 218 8.38 -7.47 13.40
N PHE A 219 8.41 -8.37 12.41
CA PHE A 219 7.24 -8.66 11.58
C PHE A 219 6.41 -9.77 12.23
N GLU A 220 5.14 -9.47 12.48
CA GLU A 220 4.17 -10.41 13.05
C GLU A 220 3.09 -10.75 12.02
N ARG A 221 2.60 -11.98 12.07
CA ARG A 221 1.53 -12.42 11.16
C ARG A 221 0.22 -11.72 11.49
N VAL A 222 -0.33 -10.99 10.53
CA VAL A 222 -1.69 -10.43 10.63
C VAL A 222 -2.68 -11.59 10.60
N ARG A 223 -3.60 -11.61 11.56
CA ARG A 223 -4.73 -12.54 11.53
C ARG A 223 -5.68 -12.07 10.44
N ALA A 224 -5.50 -12.57 9.22
CA ALA A 224 -6.43 -12.35 8.13
C ALA A 224 -7.80 -12.94 8.51
N VAL A 225 -8.86 -12.32 8.02
CA VAL A 225 -10.17 -12.95 8.01
C VAL A 225 -10.03 -14.18 7.11
N SER A 226 -9.97 -15.35 7.73
CA SER A 226 -10.14 -16.62 7.01
C SER A 226 -11.42 -16.47 6.19
N ALA A 227 -11.36 -16.78 4.91
CA ALA A 227 -12.57 -16.89 4.11
C ALA A 227 -13.50 -17.80 4.90
N ALA A 228 -14.58 -17.21 5.45
CA ALA A 228 -15.56 -17.97 6.21
C ALA A 228 -15.92 -19.18 5.37
N SER A 229 -15.77 -20.35 5.95
CA SER A 229 -16.15 -21.62 5.38
C SER A 229 -17.46 -21.41 4.63
N ARG A 230 -17.43 -21.55 3.31
CA ARG A 230 -18.65 -21.49 2.51
C ARG A 230 -19.58 -22.57 3.05
N PRO A 231 -20.87 -22.23 3.34
CA PRO A 231 -21.87 -23.24 3.61
C PRO A 231 -22.09 -24.13 2.40
#